data_4d3a3038655bc17d24cc957e8cee51e6
#
_entry.id   4d3a3038655bc17d24cc957e8cee51e6
#
_cell.length_a   1.000
_cell.length_b   1.000
_cell.length_c   1.000
_cell.angle_alpha   90.00
_cell.angle_beta   90.00
_cell.angle_gamma   90.00
#
_symmetry.space_group_name_H-M   'P 1'
#
loop_
_entity.id
_entity.type
_entity.pdbx_description
1 polymer ?
#
loop_
_entity_poly.entity_id
_entity_poly.type
_entity_poly.pdbx_seq_one_letter_code
_entity_poly.pdbx_strand_id
1 'polypeptide(L)'
;CKPFLYIVGERIVLVADGIKVAKTSRKMPAVKKQHQESDNNSKPAFIFGHSCQAVSLIVRAASSFLAVPLACRIHEGVVFSNRDKRSLLDKLVVLVMSLGVEIPFYLVADTYYAAAKVICPLLKAGQHLVAAVRSNAVAYEPVAPSDVPKRGRPRLYGEKIKLKTLFADEASFVSAASPVYGEEDVVLRYRVIDLVWRPVGRLVRFVLVMHPTRGRKILLATDLSLSGLQVIELY
;
A
#
# COMPACT_ATOMS: atom_id res chain seq x y z
N CYS A 1 -25.72 7.45 -4.77
CA CYS A 1 -24.49 7.44 -3.95
C CYS A 1 -23.33 8.25 -4.53
N LYS A 2 -23.38 8.67 -5.82
CA LYS A 2 -22.25 9.41 -6.46
C LYS A 2 -21.78 10.66 -5.69
N PRO A 3 -22.63 11.52 -5.08
CA PRO A 3 -22.18 12.78 -4.46
C PRO A 3 -21.28 12.59 -3.21
N PHE A 4 -21.26 11.40 -2.63
CA PHE A 4 -20.46 11.12 -1.42
C PHE A 4 -19.18 10.34 -1.69
N LEU A 5 -18.97 9.87 -2.94
CA LEU A 5 -17.75 9.13 -3.28
C LEU A 5 -16.54 10.07 -3.23
N TYR A 6 -15.50 9.65 -2.52
CA TYR A 6 -14.21 10.31 -2.63
C TYR A 6 -13.54 9.82 -3.92
N ILE A 7 -13.33 10.74 -4.83
CA ILE A 7 -12.80 10.45 -6.17
C ILE A 7 -11.51 11.27 -6.36
N VAL A 8 -10.45 10.59 -6.76
CA VAL A 8 -9.19 11.21 -7.17
C VAL A 8 -8.98 10.91 -8.67
N GLY A 9 -8.93 11.95 -9.49
CA GLY A 9 -9.03 11.78 -10.93
C GLY A 9 -10.39 11.15 -11.30
N GLU A 10 -10.37 9.99 -11.93
CA GLU A 10 -11.58 9.24 -12.30
C GLU A 10 -11.78 7.96 -11.46
N ARG A 11 -11.08 7.84 -10.32
CA ARG A 11 -11.01 6.63 -9.51
C ARG A 11 -11.56 6.85 -8.12
N ILE A 12 -12.35 5.91 -7.64
CA ILE A 12 -12.76 5.84 -6.24
C ILE A 12 -11.61 5.30 -5.37
N VAL A 13 -11.71 5.48 -4.07
CA VAL A 13 -10.67 5.04 -3.13
C VAL A 13 -11.19 3.90 -2.26
N LEU A 14 -10.55 2.76 -2.36
CA LEU A 14 -10.72 1.61 -1.47
C LEU A 14 -9.55 1.52 -0.51
N VAL A 15 -9.81 1.23 0.74
CA VAL A 15 -8.78 0.98 1.76
C VAL A 15 -8.85 -0.48 2.19
N ALA A 16 -7.71 -1.13 2.29
CA ALA A 16 -7.63 -2.50 2.77
C ALA A 16 -6.65 -2.64 3.93
N ASP A 17 -7.06 -3.37 4.96
CA ASP A 17 -6.21 -3.66 6.11
C ASP A 17 -6.46 -5.05 6.68
N GLY A 18 -5.46 -5.55 7.42
CA GLY A 18 -5.49 -6.80 8.17
C GLY A 18 -5.75 -6.54 9.65
N ILE A 19 -6.82 -7.12 10.18
CA ILE A 19 -7.25 -6.92 11.56
C ILE A 19 -7.09 -8.23 12.34
N LYS A 20 -6.48 -8.16 13.50
CA LYS A 20 -6.40 -9.27 14.47
C LYS A 20 -7.34 -8.99 15.63
N VAL A 21 -8.34 -9.85 15.82
CA VAL A 21 -9.35 -9.70 16.86
C VAL A 21 -9.17 -10.78 17.93
N ALA A 22 -8.75 -10.37 19.13
CA ALA A 22 -8.56 -11.30 20.24
C ALA A 22 -9.87 -11.96 20.65
N LYS A 23 -9.80 -13.23 21.04
CA LYS A 23 -10.92 -14.04 21.54
C LYS A 23 -10.51 -14.75 22.82
N THR A 24 -11.43 -14.84 23.77
CA THR A 24 -11.24 -15.57 25.02
C THR A 24 -11.34 -17.09 24.84
N SER A 25 -12.24 -17.53 23.97
CA SER A 25 -12.41 -18.96 23.67
C SER A 25 -11.40 -19.43 22.65
N ARG A 26 -10.64 -20.47 22.98
CA ARG A 26 -9.68 -21.12 22.09
C ARG A 26 -10.31 -22.16 21.17
N LYS A 27 -11.56 -22.56 21.45
CA LYS A 27 -12.29 -23.61 20.73
C LYS A 27 -13.19 -23.07 19.61
N MET A 28 -13.29 -21.74 19.44
CA MET A 28 -14.07 -21.16 18.34
C MET A 28 -13.43 -21.49 17.00
N PRO A 29 -14.24 -21.76 15.96
CA PRO A 29 -13.73 -21.94 14.60
C PRO A 29 -12.84 -20.78 14.17
N ALA A 30 -11.75 -21.07 13.44
CA ALA A 30 -10.77 -20.10 12.94
C ALA A 30 -10.02 -19.25 14.02
N VAL A 31 -10.20 -19.49 15.30
CA VAL A 31 -9.39 -18.89 16.35
C VAL A 31 -8.04 -19.58 16.42
N LYS A 32 -6.96 -18.79 16.45
CA LYS A 32 -5.57 -19.27 16.50
C LYS A 32 -4.68 -18.41 17.35
N LYS A 33 -3.56 -19.02 17.75
CA LYS A 33 -2.43 -18.28 18.30
C LYS A 33 -1.77 -17.47 17.18
N GLN A 34 -1.72 -16.17 17.34
CA GLN A 34 -1.15 -15.22 16.37
C GLN A 34 -0.14 -14.32 17.05
N HIS A 35 0.96 -14.05 16.38
CA HIS A 35 1.91 -13.05 16.82
C HIS A 35 1.34 -11.65 16.58
N GLN A 36 1.43 -10.77 17.56
CA GLN A 36 1.13 -9.35 17.41
C GLN A 36 2.41 -8.63 17.01
N GLU A 37 2.40 -8.00 15.84
CA GLU A 37 3.52 -7.23 15.32
C GLU A 37 3.51 -5.77 15.83
N SER A 38 2.77 -5.50 16.90
CA SER A 38 2.66 -4.16 17.47
C SER A 38 3.81 -3.92 18.45
N ASP A 39 4.59 -2.87 18.22
CA ASP A 39 5.65 -2.41 19.15
C ASP A 39 5.10 -1.86 20.47
N ASN A 40 3.80 -2.02 20.72
CA ASN A 40 3.17 -1.56 21.94
C ASN A 40 3.41 -2.58 23.08
N ASN A 41 4.27 -2.23 24.01
CA ASN A 41 4.63 -3.05 25.17
C ASN A 41 3.45 -3.39 26.10
N SER A 42 2.29 -2.73 25.95
CA SER A 42 1.09 -3.04 26.72
C SER A 42 0.30 -4.24 26.19
N LYS A 43 0.64 -4.75 24.99
CA LYS A 43 -0.06 -5.88 24.38
C LYS A 43 0.83 -7.13 24.43
N PRO A 44 0.25 -8.32 24.72
CA PRO A 44 1.03 -9.55 24.71
C PRO A 44 1.55 -9.86 23.31
N ALA A 45 2.78 -10.40 23.21
CA ALA A 45 3.39 -10.78 21.93
C ALA A 45 2.54 -11.78 21.12
N PHE A 46 1.70 -12.55 21.79
CA PHE A 46 0.80 -13.53 21.17
C PHE A 46 -0.62 -13.37 21.69
N ILE A 47 -1.59 -13.43 20.79
CA ILE A 47 -3.02 -13.51 21.11
C ILE A 47 -3.63 -14.75 20.48
N PHE A 48 -4.70 -15.27 21.13
CA PHE A 48 -5.63 -16.17 20.46
C PHE A 48 -6.74 -15.31 19.83
N GLY A 49 -6.99 -15.48 18.55
CA GLY A 49 -7.99 -14.63 17.90
C GLY A 49 -8.21 -14.96 16.43
N HIS A 50 -9.10 -14.20 15.83
CA HIS A 50 -9.34 -14.22 14.40
C HIS A 50 -8.34 -13.28 13.69
N SER A 51 -7.87 -13.70 12.51
CA SER A 51 -7.24 -12.83 11.53
C SER A 51 -8.25 -12.51 10.44
N CYS A 52 -8.51 -11.24 10.23
CA CYS A 52 -9.47 -10.78 9.23
C CYS A 52 -8.77 -9.86 8.24
N GLN A 53 -9.25 -9.82 7.02
CA GLN A 53 -8.94 -8.74 6.08
C GLN A 53 -10.25 -8.01 5.75
N ALA A 54 -10.21 -6.69 5.81
CA ALA A 54 -11.34 -5.84 5.50
C ALA A 54 -11.00 -4.92 4.31
N VAL A 55 -12.03 -4.62 3.52
CA VAL A 55 -11.98 -3.62 2.45
C VAL A 55 -13.11 -2.64 2.70
N SER A 56 -12.79 -1.36 2.69
CA SER A 56 -13.72 -0.26 2.89
C SER A 56 -13.65 0.72 1.74
N LEU A 57 -14.77 1.34 1.42
CA LEU A 57 -14.87 2.46 0.49
C LEU A 57 -14.71 3.77 1.26
N ILE A 58 -13.88 4.67 0.76
CA ILE A 58 -13.79 6.02 1.32
C ILE A 58 -14.88 6.90 0.71
N VAL A 59 -15.66 7.50 1.57
CA VAL A 59 -16.66 8.49 1.22
C VAL A 59 -16.37 9.81 1.91
N ARG A 60 -16.76 10.91 1.28
CA ARG A 60 -16.64 12.26 1.84
C ARG A 60 -18.03 12.78 2.16
N ALA A 61 -18.27 13.15 3.40
CA ALA A 61 -19.50 13.76 3.86
C ALA A 61 -19.17 15.13 4.52
N ALA A 62 -19.54 16.21 3.88
CA ALA A 62 -19.15 17.58 4.25
C ALA A 62 -17.61 17.72 4.36
N SER A 63 -17.09 18.00 5.53
CA SER A 63 -15.66 18.13 5.80
C SER A 63 -14.98 16.85 6.31
N SER A 64 -15.72 15.73 6.41
CA SER A 64 -15.20 14.50 7.01
C SER A 64 -15.07 13.37 6.00
N PHE A 65 -14.08 12.50 6.22
CA PHE A 65 -13.93 11.24 5.50
C PHE A 65 -14.42 10.09 6.35
N LEU A 66 -15.17 9.19 5.73
CA LEU A 66 -15.71 8.00 6.38
C LEU A 66 -15.30 6.77 5.59
N ALA A 67 -14.89 5.72 6.29
CA ALA A 67 -14.62 4.41 5.69
C ALA A 67 -15.86 3.53 5.83
N VAL A 68 -16.53 3.25 4.72
CA VAL A 68 -17.72 2.37 4.67
C VAL A 68 -17.25 0.95 4.40
N PRO A 69 -17.40 -0.01 5.33
CA PRO A 69 -16.99 -1.39 5.12
C PRO A 69 -17.80 -2.02 3.99
N LEU A 70 -17.10 -2.57 2.99
CA LEU A 70 -17.71 -3.31 1.88
C LEU A 70 -17.65 -4.80 2.11
N ALA A 71 -16.52 -5.30 2.59
CA ALA A 71 -16.34 -6.72 2.89
C ALA A 71 -15.31 -6.92 4.00
N CYS A 72 -15.53 -7.97 4.78
CA CYS A 72 -14.57 -8.48 5.75
C CYS A 72 -14.54 -10.01 5.65
N ARG A 73 -13.34 -10.58 5.60
CA ARG A 73 -13.16 -12.02 5.56
C ARG A 73 -12.29 -12.50 6.71
N ILE A 74 -12.82 -13.43 7.50
CA ILE A 74 -12.04 -14.16 8.49
C ILE A 74 -11.22 -15.23 7.78
N HIS A 75 -9.93 -15.28 8.09
CA HIS A 75 -9.04 -16.29 7.56
C HIS A 75 -8.93 -17.43 8.55
N GLU A 76 -9.23 -18.62 8.07
CA GLU A 76 -8.78 -19.83 8.76
C GLU A 76 -7.26 -19.79 8.78
N GLY A 77 -6.69 -19.85 9.96
CA GLY A 77 -5.24 -19.72 10.06
C GLY A 77 -4.51 -20.91 9.43
N VAL A 78 -3.21 -20.78 9.35
CA VAL A 78 -2.26 -21.67 8.67
C VAL A 78 -2.40 -23.17 9.05
N VAL A 79 -2.85 -23.52 10.25
CA VAL A 79 -2.92 -24.92 10.72
C VAL A 79 -4.07 -25.74 10.11
N PHE A 80 -5.20 -25.11 9.67
CA PHE A 80 -6.28 -25.84 9.00
C PHE A 80 -6.18 -25.82 7.48
N SER A 81 -5.20 -25.13 6.92
CA SER A 81 -5.17 -24.82 5.50
C SER A 81 -4.16 -25.61 4.68
N ASN A 82 -3.90 -26.86 5.03
CA ASN A 82 -3.29 -27.77 4.04
C ASN A 82 -4.09 -27.82 2.71
N ARG A 83 -5.32 -27.28 2.71
CA ARG A 83 -6.20 -27.19 1.55
C ARG A 83 -6.11 -25.89 0.78
N ASP A 84 -5.77 -24.76 1.43
CA ASP A 84 -5.66 -23.44 0.79
C ASP A 84 -4.23 -22.92 0.84
N LYS A 85 -3.50 -23.10 -0.25
CA LYS A 85 -2.10 -22.66 -0.39
C LYS A 85 -1.95 -21.14 -0.64
N ARG A 86 -3.06 -20.39 -0.72
CA ARG A 86 -3.05 -18.95 -0.94
C ARG A 86 -2.49 -18.22 0.27
N SER A 87 -1.56 -17.30 0.04
CA SER A 87 -1.09 -16.37 1.08
C SER A 87 -2.15 -15.33 1.43
N LEU A 88 -1.97 -14.58 2.52
CA LEU A 88 -2.86 -13.45 2.86
C LEU A 88 -2.90 -12.39 1.75
N LEU A 89 -1.80 -12.21 1.00
CA LEU A 89 -1.76 -11.32 -0.16
C LEU A 89 -2.70 -11.81 -1.28
N ASP A 90 -2.65 -13.10 -1.59
CA ASP A 90 -3.54 -13.70 -2.59
C ASP A 90 -5.01 -13.62 -2.14
N LYS A 91 -5.26 -13.81 -0.85
CA LYS A 91 -6.62 -13.73 -0.26
C LYS A 91 -7.18 -12.31 -0.30
N LEU A 92 -6.35 -11.29 -0.09
CA LEU A 92 -6.77 -9.89 -0.27
C LEU A 92 -7.18 -9.62 -1.71
N VAL A 93 -6.38 -10.06 -2.69
CA VAL A 93 -6.71 -9.87 -4.11
C VAL A 93 -8.04 -10.53 -4.44
N VAL A 94 -8.26 -11.76 -4.00
CA VAL A 94 -9.55 -12.45 -4.19
C VAL A 94 -10.69 -11.67 -3.54
N LEU A 95 -10.49 -11.15 -2.32
CA LEU A 95 -11.51 -10.35 -1.63
C LEU A 95 -11.86 -9.10 -2.40
N VAL A 96 -10.85 -8.31 -2.81
CA VAL A 96 -11.05 -7.07 -3.58
C VAL A 96 -11.75 -7.33 -4.92
N MET A 97 -11.30 -8.35 -5.66
CA MET A 97 -11.88 -8.67 -6.97
C MET A 97 -13.30 -9.24 -6.85
N SER A 98 -13.62 -9.95 -5.75
CA SER A 98 -14.96 -10.49 -5.51
C SER A 98 -16.01 -9.41 -5.20
N LEU A 99 -15.60 -8.17 -4.92
CA LEU A 99 -16.53 -7.05 -4.72
C LEU A 99 -17.29 -6.67 -6.01
N GLY A 100 -16.79 -7.07 -7.19
CA GLY A 100 -17.41 -6.74 -8.46
C GLY A 100 -17.50 -5.23 -8.73
N VAL A 101 -16.55 -4.46 -8.22
CA VAL A 101 -16.50 -3.00 -8.41
C VAL A 101 -16.08 -2.72 -9.86
N GLU A 102 -17.00 -2.23 -10.66
CA GLU A 102 -16.77 -1.90 -12.08
C GLU A 102 -16.08 -0.54 -12.27
N ILE A 103 -16.22 0.36 -11.29
CA ILE A 103 -15.62 1.69 -11.32
C ILE A 103 -14.11 1.55 -11.07
N PRO A 104 -13.24 2.22 -11.85
CA PRO A 104 -11.81 2.26 -11.56
C PRO A 104 -11.52 2.74 -10.14
N PHE A 105 -10.52 2.13 -9.47
CA PHE A 105 -10.20 2.49 -8.10
C PHE A 105 -8.69 2.52 -7.81
N TYR A 106 -8.32 3.25 -6.77
CA TYR A 106 -7.07 3.10 -6.05
C TYR A 106 -7.32 2.20 -4.84
N LEU A 107 -6.51 1.16 -4.69
CA LEU A 107 -6.43 0.42 -3.43
C LEU A 107 -5.35 1.05 -2.56
N VAL A 108 -5.72 1.55 -1.40
CA VAL A 108 -4.78 2.06 -0.40
C VAL A 108 -4.57 0.98 0.66
N ALA A 109 -3.32 0.64 0.93
CA ALA A 109 -3.00 -0.41 1.88
C ALA A 109 -1.65 -0.17 2.57
N ASP A 110 -1.39 -0.89 3.65
CA ASP A 110 -0.15 -0.79 4.39
C ASP A 110 1.06 -1.41 3.64
N THR A 111 2.23 -1.31 4.25
CA THR A 111 3.49 -1.82 3.74
C THR A 111 3.48 -3.32 3.42
N TYR A 112 2.68 -4.11 4.14
CA TYR A 112 2.59 -5.56 3.94
C TYR A 112 2.04 -5.91 2.54
N TYR A 113 1.12 -5.09 2.04
CA TYR A 113 0.46 -5.30 0.75
C TYR A 113 1.23 -4.71 -0.45
N ALA A 114 2.31 -3.96 -0.20
CA ALA A 114 3.20 -3.49 -1.25
C ALA A 114 4.03 -4.65 -1.83
N ALA A 115 3.40 -5.55 -2.55
CA ALA A 115 3.99 -6.78 -3.07
C ALA A 115 3.49 -7.10 -4.48
N ALA A 116 4.31 -7.78 -5.28
CA ALA A 116 3.95 -8.21 -6.64
C ALA A 116 2.65 -9.00 -6.70
N LYS A 117 2.40 -9.84 -5.69
CA LYS A 117 1.18 -10.66 -5.58
C LYS A 117 -0.11 -9.83 -5.49
N VAL A 118 -0.03 -8.58 -5.00
CA VAL A 118 -1.16 -7.65 -4.96
C VAL A 118 -1.15 -6.74 -6.17
N ILE A 119 -0.01 -6.13 -6.48
CA ILE A 119 0.12 -5.12 -7.53
C ILE A 119 -0.15 -5.70 -8.92
N CYS A 120 0.45 -6.86 -9.25
CA CYS A 120 0.32 -7.37 -10.62
C CYS A 120 -1.13 -7.74 -11.00
N PRO A 121 -1.92 -8.41 -10.15
CA PRO A 121 -3.34 -8.63 -10.42
C PRO A 121 -4.17 -7.34 -10.51
N LEU A 122 -3.91 -6.35 -9.64
CA LEU A 122 -4.58 -5.05 -9.70
C LEU A 122 -4.32 -4.36 -11.03
N LEU A 123 -3.06 -4.26 -11.45
CA LEU A 123 -2.70 -3.65 -12.73
C LEU A 123 -3.28 -4.39 -13.94
N LYS A 124 -3.38 -5.73 -13.90
CA LYS A 124 -4.06 -6.51 -14.93
C LYS A 124 -5.55 -6.21 -15.04
N ALA A 125 -6.18 -5.86 -13.93
CA ALA A 125 -7.57 -5.43 -13.86
C ALA A 125 -7.76 -3.92 -14.09
N GLY A 126 -6.72 -3.18 -14.50
CA GLY A 126 -6.78 -1.73 -14.70
C GLY A 126 -6.88 -0.93 -13.40
N GLN A 127 -6.57 -1.54 -12.26
CA GLN A 127 -6.62 -0.91 -10.96
C GLN A 127 -5.21 -0.57 -10.45
N HIS A 128 -5.12 0.35 -9.50
CA HIS A 128 -3.84 0.83 -8.98
C HIS A 128 -3.74 0.66 -7.46
N LEU A 129 -2.49 0.56 -6.98
CA LEU A 129 -2.16 0.52 -5.56
C LEU A 129 -1.45 1.81 -5.15
N VAL A 130 -1.82 2.33 -3.97
CA VAL A 130 -1.03 3.28 -3.19
C VAL A 130 -0.71 2.62 -1.85
N ALA A 131 0.55 2.56 -1.48
CA ALA A 131 0.97 1.90 -0.24
C ALA A 131 2.28 2.49 0.29
N ALA A 132 2.57 2.31 1.57
CA ALA A 132 3.93 2.53 2.05
C ALA A 132 4.84 1.37 1.62
N VAL A 133 6.13 1.61 1.57
CA VAL A 133 7.14 0.57 1.40
C VAL A 133 8.13 0.58 2.56
N ARG A 134 8.80 -0.54 2.77
CA ARG A 134 9.79 -0.67 3.86
C ARG A 134 10.94 0.33 3.66
N SER A 135 11.48 0.84 4.74
CA SER A 135 12.59 1.80 4.72
C SER A 135 13.84 1.28 4.01
N ASN A 136 14.04 -0.04 3.98
CA ASN A 136 15.15 -0.69 3.27
C ASN A 136 14.83 -1.06 1.83
N ALA A 137 13.73 -0.57 1.27
CA ALA A 137 13.33 -0.84 -0.11
C ALA A 137 14.38 -0.34 -1.10
N VAL A 138 14.52 -1.11 -2.17
CA VAL A 138 15.47 -0.85 -3.27
C VAL A 138 14.71 -0.78 -4.57
N ALA A 139 15.04 0.21 -5.38
CA ALA A 139 14.55 0.38 -6.73
C ALA A 139 15.73 0.55 -7.70
N TYR A 140 15.44 0.68 -8.97
CA TYR A 140 16.45 0.76 -10.02
C TYR A 140 16.11 1.89 -10.99
N GLU A 141 17.10 2.55 -11.52
CA GLU A 141 16.90 3.46 -12.64
C GLU A 141 16.35 2.70 -13.85
N PRO A 142 15.55 3.36 -14.69
CA PRO A 142 15.25 2.84 -16.02
C PRO A 142 16.57 2.63 -16.80
N VAL A 143 16.61 1.55 -17.58
CA VAL A 143 17.77 1.35 -18.48
C VAL A 143 17.68 2.36 -19.61
N ALA A 144 18.72 3.17 -19.79
CA ALA A 144 18.81 4.05 -20.93
C ALA A 144 18.85 3.25 -22.23
N PRO A 145 18.14 3.66 -23.29
CA PRO A 145 18.26 3.06 -24.61
C PRO A 145 19.72 3.03 -25.03
N SER A 146 20.19 1.91 -25.54
CA SER A 146 21.55 1.77 -26.06
C SER A 146 21.47 1.52 -27.56
N ASP A 147 22.04 2.42 -28.35
CA ASP A 147 22.10 2.29 -29.81
C ASP A 147 23.05 1.18 -30.26
N VAL A 148 23.88 0.65 -29.36
CA VAL A 148 24.84 -0.40 -29.66
C VAL A 148 24.30 -1.75 -29.18
N PRO A 149 24.03 -2.68 -30.09
CA PRO A 149 23.61 -4.03 -29.72
C PRO A 149 24.76 -4.75 -28.98
N LYS A 150 24.51 -5.05 -27.69
CA LYS A 150 25.44 -5.84 -26.88
C LYS A 150 25.10 -7.33 -26.96
N ARG A 151 26.14 -8.19 -27.02
CA ARG A 151 25.97 -9.63 -26.91
C ARG A 151 25.34 -10.00 -25.56
N GLY A 152 24.34 -10.87 -25.56
CA GLY A 152 23.70 -11.42 -24.38
C GLY A 152 22.30 -10.84 -24.11
N ARG A 153 21.71 -11.24 -22.97
CA ARG A 153 20.38 -10.76 -22.56
C ARG A 153 20.43 -9.26 -22.22
N PRO A 154 19.53 -8.44 -22.77
CA PRO A 154 19.47 -7.04 -22.44
C PRO A 154 19.34 -6.80 -20.93
N ARG A 155 19.99 -5.76 -20.44
CA ARG A 155 19.83 -5.31 -19.05
C ARG A 155 18.38 -4.89 -18.82
N LEU A 156 17.74 -5.42 -17.78
CA LEU A 156 16.36 -5.07 -17.39
C LEU A 156 16.32 -3.91 -16.38
N TYR A 157 17.41 -3.66 -15.67
CA TYR A 157 17.49 -2.71 -14.58
C TYR A 157 18.75 -1.86 -14.72
N GLY A 158 18.63 -0.56 -14.51
CA GLY A 158 19.74 0.38 -14.45
C GLY A 158 20.49 0.32 -13.11
N GLU A 159 20.92 1.48 -12.61
CA GLU A 159 21.62 1.59 -11.34
C GLU A 159 20.70 1.26 -10.16
N LYS A 160 21.28 0.60 -9.16
CA LYS A 160 20.57 0.20 -7.94
C LYS A 160 20.52 1.35 -6.94
N ILE A 161 19.34 1.77 -6.54
CA ILE A 161 19.11 2.84 -5.59
C ILE A 161 18.48 2.27 -4.31
N LYS A 162 19.12 2.50 -3.16
CA LYS A 162 18.52 2.28 -1.85
C LYS A 162 17.67 3.51 -1.52
N LEU A 163 16.34 3.39 -1.50
CA LEU A 163 15.45 4.55 -1.33
C LEU A 163 15.73 5.37 -0.07
N LYS A 164 16.16 4.71 1.01
CA LYS A 164 16.54 5.38 2.26
C LYS A 164 17.69 6.38 2.08
N THR A 165 18.64 6.13 1.17
CA THR A 165 19.79 7.04 0.98
C THR A 165 19.39 8.35 0.32
N LEU A 166 18.26 8.39 -0.40
CA LEU A 166 17.76 9.59 -1.04
C LEU A 166 17.32 10.68 -0.05
N PHE A 167 17.07 10.34 1.19
CA PHE A 167 16.78 11.31 2.25
C PHE A 167 17.98 12.17 2.67
N ALA A 168 19.18 11.81 2.27
CA ALA A 168 20.39 12.60 2.54
C ALA A 168 20.50 13.82 1.62
N ASP A 169 19.91 13.75 0.43
CA ASP A 169 19.88 14.86 -0.53
C ASP A 169 18.64 15.74 -0.25
N GLU A 170 18.77 16.58 0.78
CA GLU A 170 17.67 17.43 1.24
C GLU A 170 17.30 18.54 0.24
N ALA A 171 18.21 18.93 -0.62
CA ALA A 171 17.97 19.98 -1.63
C ALA A 171 16.93 19.54 -2.68
N SER A 172 16.79 18.24 -2.91
CA SER A 172 15.80 17.68 -3.84
C SER A 172 14.39 17.58 -3.27
N PHE A 173 14.16 18.01 -2.02
CA PHE A 173 12.84 17.99 -1.40
C PHE A 173 12.13 19.31 -1.54
N VAL A 174 10.85 19.27 -1.89
CA VAL A 174 9.96 20.42 -1.98
C VAL A 174 9.12 20.50 -0.72
N SER A 175 8.95 21.71 -0.18
CA SER A 175 8.06 21.96 0.97
C SER A 175 6.65 22.27 0.47
N ALA A 176 5.65 21.72 1.16
CA ALA A 176 4.24 22.02 0.91
C ALA A 176 3.42 21.88 2.19
N ALA A 177 2.27 22.53 2.22
CA ALA A 177 1.27 22.27 3.26
C ALA A 177 0.83 20.79 3.18
N SER A 178 0.61 20.18 4.33
CA SER A 178 0.17 18.78 4.39
C SER A 178 -1.22 18.63 3.79
N PRO A 179 -1.42 17.71 2.84
CA PRO A 179 -2.75 17.40 2.31
C PRO A 179 -3.49 16.38 3.20
N VAL A 180 -2.88 15.93 4.30
CA VAL A 180 -3.44 14.86 5.15
C VAL A 180 -4.62 15.39 5.92
N TYR A 181 -5.72 14.66 5.88
CA TYR A 181 -6.94 14.99 6.60
C TYR A 181 -6.70 15.20 8.09
N GLY A 182 -7.23 16.30 8.62
CA GLY A 182 -7.09 16.66 10.04
C GLY A 182 -5.75 17.28 10.43
N GLU A 183 -4.86 17.57 9.46
CA GLU A 183 -3.64 18.35 9.68
C GLU A 183 -3.84 19.79 9.22
N GLU A 184 -3.76 20.73 10.17
CA GLU A 184 -3.80 22.17 9.92
C GLU A 184 -2.41 22.75 10.22
N ASP A 185 -1.96 23.71 9.40
CA ASP A 185 -0.67 24.40 9.55
C ASP A 185 0.58 23.49 9.59
N VAL A 186 0.47 22.26 9.08
CA VAL A 186 1.58 21.34 8.99
C VAL A 186 2.26 21.47 7.63
N VAL A 187 3.55 21.81 7.64
CA VAL A 187 4.40 21.83 6.44
C VAL A 187 5.23 20.55 6.42
N LEU A 188 5.10 19.79 5.35
CA LEU A 188 5.92 18.61 5.08
C LEU A 188 6.90 18.87 3.94
N ARG A 189 7.95 18.07 3.87
CA ARG A 189 8.89 18.07 2.73
C ARG A 189 8.75 16.73 2.02
N TYR A 190 8.70 16.75 0.70
CA TYR A 190 8.57 15.53 -0.08
C TYR A 190 9.41 15.59 -1.36
N ARG A 191 9.77 14.42 -1.86
CA ARG A 191 10.45 14.23 -3.14
C ARG A 191 9.75 13.14 -3.92
N VAL A 192 9.49 13.39 -5.20
CA VAL A 192 8.92 12.40 -6.13
C VAL A 192 10.03 11.85 -7.01
N ILE A 193 10.05 10.53 -7.20
CA ILE A 193 10.97 9.87 -8.11
C ILE A 193 10.32 8.63 -8.72
N ASP A 194 10.41 8.48 -10.04
CA ASP A 194 9.88 7.35 -10.77
C ASP A 194 11.02 6.36 -11.07
N LEU A 195 10.94 5.16 -10.49
CA LEU A 195 11.98 4.14 -10.57
C LEU A 195 11.38 2.78 -10.92
N VAL A 196 12.18 1.91 -11.52
CA VAL A 196 11.79 0.54 -11.79
C VAL A 196 11.85 -0.25 -10.48
N TRP A 197 10.71 -0.81 -10.09
CA TRP A 197 10.63 -1.64 -8.89
C TRP A 197 10.66 -3.12 -9.26
N ARG A 198 11.75 -3.78 -8.88
CA ARG A 198 12.03 -5.16 -9.29
C ARG A 198 10.90 -6.15 -9.01
N PRO A 199 10.20 -6.12 -7.85
CA PRO A 199 9.10 -7.05 -7.59
C PRO A 199 8.00 -7.02 -8.64
N VAL A 200 7.74 -5.85 -9.24
CA VAL A 200 6.70 -5.66 -10.26
C VAL A 200 7.27 -5.64 -11.68
N GLY A 201 8.58 -5.39 -11.82
CA GLY A 201 9.26 -5.28 -13.12
C GLY A 201 8.84 -4.06 -13.95
N ARG A 202 8.29 -3.03 -13.30
CA ARG A 202 7.76 -1.82 -13.94
C ARG A 202 8.20 -0.55 -13.23
N LEU A 203 8.10 0.57 -13.94
CA LEU A 203 8.21 1.89 -13.38
C LEU A 203 7.05 2.13 -12.42
N VAL A 204 7.37 2.63 -11.23
CA VAL A 204 6.42 3.05 -10.20
C VAL A 204 6.87 4.38 -9.62
N ARG A 205 5.95 5.15 -9.10
CA ARG A 205 6.24 6.40 -8.43
C ARG A 205 6.53 6.16 -6.97
N PHE A 206 7.70 6.62 -6.51
CA PHE A 206 8.01 6.71 -5.09
C PHE A 206 7.87 8.16 -4.63
N VAL A 207 7.25 8.34 -3.49
CA VAL A 207 7.16 9.63 -2.80
C VAL A 207 7.83 9.49 -1.44
N LEU A 208 8.99 10.13 -1.30
CA LEU A 208 9.70 10.21 -0.04
C LEU A 208 9.14 11.38 0.74
N VAL A 209 8.67 11.14 1.95
CA VAL A 209 8.03 12.16 2.79
C VAL A 209 8.82 12.34 4.06
N MET A 210 9.09 13.58 4.42
CA MET A 210 9.62 14.01 5.72
C MET A 210 8.53 14.83 6.42
N HIS A 211 7.92 14.23 7.44
CA HIS A 211 6.89 14.87 8.23
C HIS A 211 7.52 15.37 9.55
N PRO A 212 7.20 16.57 10.04
CA PRO A 212 7.84 17.15 11.22
C PRO A 212 7.67 16.30 12.49
N THR A 213 6.53 15.65 12.66
CA THR A 213 6.22 14.86 13.87
C THR A 213 6.19 13.36 13.62
N ARG A 214 5.82 12.90 12.40
CA ARG A 214 5.69 11.47 12.07
C ARG A 214 6.97 10.87 11.45
N GLY A 215 8.00 11.70 11.24
CA GLY A 215 9.29 11.28 10.70
C GLY A 215 9.26 10.99 9.20
N ARG A 216 10.11 10.05 8.76
CA ARG A 216 10.34 9.75 7.35
C ARG A 216 9.51 8.55 6.90
N LYS A 217 8.84 8.67 5.76
CA LYS A 217 8.08 7.58 5.13
C LYS A 217 8.36 7.53 3.63
N ILE A 218 8.28 6.34 3.04
CA ILE A 218 8.39 6.12 1.61
C ILE A 218 7.07 5.55 1.14
N LEU A 219 6.38 6.24 0.26
CA LEU A 219 5.14 5.81 -0.36
C LEU A 219 5.40 5.34 -1.78
N LEU A 220 4.57 4.44 -2.26
CA LEU A 220 4.58 3.90 -3.61
C LEU A 220 3.20 4.10 -4.22
N ALA A 221 3.17 4.60 -5.45
CA ALA A 221 1.98 4.59 -6.30
C ALA A 221 2.29 3.88 -7.63
N THR A 222 1.39 3.01 -8.05
CA THR A 222 1.52 2.33 -9.35
C THR A 222 0.98 3.15 -10.51
N ASP A 223 0.25 4.22 -10.21
CA ASP A 223 -0.21 5.21 -11.17
C ASP A 223 0.78 6.39 -11.21
N LEU A 224 1.43 6.58 -12.34
CA LEU A 224 2.40 7.66 -12.54
C LEU A 224 1.73 9.02 -12.82
N SER A 225 0.43 9.07 -13.00
CA SER A 225 -0.31 10.33 -13.21
C SER A 225 -0.57 11.08 -11.91
N LEU A 226 -0.56 10.38 -10.75
CA LEU A 226 -0.75 11.00 -9.45
C LEU A 226 0.40 11.93 -9.09
N SER A 227 0.11 13.16 -8.67
CA SER A 227 1.11 14.04 -8.08
C SER A 227 1.63 13.51 -6.74
N GLY A 228 2.78 14.00 -6.27
CA GLY A 228 3.31 13.62 -4.96
C GLY A 228 2.34 13.92 -3.82
N LEU A 229 1.68 15.07 -3.87
CA LEU A 229 0.68 15.47 -2.85
C LEU A 229 -0.56 14.56 -2.88
N GLN A 230 -1.05 14.19 -4.07
CA GLN A 230 -2.16 13.23 -4.16
C GLN A 230 -1.82 11.85 -3.59
N VAL A 231 -0.58 11.38 -3.78
CA VAL A 231 -0.13 10.12 -3.17
C VAL A 231 -0.07 10.23 -1.64
N ILE A 232 0.34 11.40 -1.11
CA ILE A 232 0.38 11.66 0.34
C ILE A 232 -1.04 11.76 0.90
N GLU A 233 -1.94 12.43 0.20
CA GLU A 233 -3.35 12.59 0.60
C GLU A 233 -4.08 11.24 0.65
N LEU A 234 -3.81 10.37 -0.31
CA LEU A 234 -4.43 9.04 -0.38
C LEU A 234 -3.96 8.10 0.73
N TYR A 235 -2.74 8.28 1.24
CA TYR A 235 -2.13 7.39 2.24
C TYR A 235 -2.20 7.97 3.64
#